data_2105e1da15fafa17e2798551ddca3be4
#
_entry.id   2105e1da15fafa17e2798551ddca3be4
#
_cell.length_a   1.000
_cell.length_b   1.000
_cell.length_c   1.000
_cell.angle_alpha   90.00
_cell.angle_beta   90.00
_cell.angle_gamma   90.00
#
_symmetry.space_group_name_H-M   'P 1'
#
loop_
_entity.id
_entity.type
_entity.pdbx_description
1 polymer ?
#
loop_
_entity_poly.entity_id
_entity_poly.type
_entity_poly.pdbx_seq_one_letter_code
_entity_poly.pdbx_strand_id
1 'polypeptide(L)'
;MYYIKGHGWVRILPSARKHGVSDEAMCHAIGQAMVVLTVDEGYRGRAMHLGPDAAGRLLEVVTVASTVGTQVIIHAMPMRRKFLRFFNEG
;
A
#
# COMPACT_ATOMS: atom_id res chain seq x y z
N MET A 1 -8.44 -8.12 -10.25
CA MET A 1 -7.03 -8.35 -9.93
C MET A 1 -6.16 -7.46 -10.81
N TYR A 2 -5.12 -6.89 -10.25
CA TYR A 2 -4.26 -5.93 -10.95
C TYR A 2 -2.82 -6.40 -10.93
N TYR A 3 -2.08 -6.08 -12.00
CA TYR A 3 -0.64 -6.35 -12.03
C TYR A 3 0.12 -5.05 -11.82
N ILE A 4 1.05 -5.04 -10.87
CA ILE A 4 1.90 -3.88 -10.60
C ILE A 4 3.33 -4.26 -10.96
N LYS A 5 3.91 -3.56 -11.93
CA LYS A 5 5.27 -3.83 -12.39
C LYS A 5 6.23 -3.75 -11.21
N GLY A 6 7.04 -4.79 -11.05
CA GLY A 6 7.96 -4.90 -9.94
C GLY A 6 7.38 -5.49 -8.67
N HIS A 7 6.06 -5.66 -8.61
CA HIS A 7 5.38 -6.18 -7.42
C HIS A 7 4.53 -7.42 -7.69
N GLY A 8 4.13 -7.64 -8.96
CA GLY A 8 3.32 -8.79 -9.32
C GLY A 8 1.83 -8.50 -9.17
N TRP A 9 1.06 -9.59 -9.02
CA TRP A 9 -0.39 -9.49 -8.97
C TRP A 9 -0.87 -9.09 -7.59
N VAL A 10 -1.87 -8.21 -7.55
CA VAL A 10 -2.50 -7.78 -6.31
C VAL A 10 -4.01 -7.95 -6.41
N ARG A 11 -4.63 -8.29 -5.30
CA ARG A 11 -6.07 -8.36 -5.14
C ARG A 11 -6.47 -7.34 -4.08
N ILE A 12 -7.62 -6.70 -4.26
CA ILE A 12 -8.08 -5.64 -3.37
C ILE A 12 -9.31 -6.11 -2.63
N LEU A 13 -9.25 -6.10 -1.30
CA LEU A 13 -10.39 -6.46 -0.47
C LEU A 13 -11.35 -5.28 -0.31
N PRO A 14 -12.63 -5.55 -0.06
CA PRO A 14 -13.59 -4.46 0.17
C PRO A 14 -13.17 -3.53 1.29
N SER A 15 -12.51 -4.04 2.33
CA SER A 15 -12.04 -3.22 3.44
C SER A 15 -11.09 -2.11 3.00
N ALA A 16 -10.33 -2.35 1.93
CA ALA A 16 -9.39 -1.36 1.42
C ALA A 16 -10.09 -0.19 0.75
N ARG A 17 -11.34 -0.37 0.32
CA ARG A 17 -12.08 0.64 -0.44
C ARG A 17 -12.90 1.57 0.44
N LYS A 18 -12.94 1.34 1.75
CA LYS A 18 -13.86 2.08 2.61
C LYS A 18 -13.51 3.56 2.77
N HIS A 19 -12.28 3.95 2.47
CA HIS A 19 -11.86 5.34 2.58
C HIS A 19 -11.92 6.09 1.25
N GLY A 20 -12.51 5.48 0.23
CA GLY A 20 -12.74 6.14 -1.05
C GLY A 20 -11.53 6.24 -1.97
N VAL A 21 -10.46 5.52 -1.68
CA VAL A 21 -9.30 5.49 -2.56
C VAL A 21 -9.59 4.54 -3.71
N SER A 22 -9.35 4.98 -4.96
CA SER A 22 -9.61 4.14 -6.12
C SER A 22 -8.59 3.01 -6.23
N ASP A 23 -8.98 1.95 -6.93
CA ASP A 23 -8.09 0.83 -7.17
C ASP A 23 -6.82 1.27 -7.89
N GLU A 24 -6.96 2.14 -8.89
CA GLU A 24 -5.82 2.66 -9.63
C GLU A 24 -4.87 3.44 -8.74
N ALA A 25 -5.43 4.25 -7.83
CA ALA A 25 -4.60 5.03 -6.91
C ALA A 25 -3.81 4.12 -5.98
N MET A 26 -4.44 3.05 -5.49
CA MET A 26 -3.74 2.08 -4.64
C MET A 26 -2.57 1.45 -5.37
N CYS A 27 -2.81 0.99 -6.60
CA CYS A 27 -1.77 0.34 -7.39
C CYS A 27 -0.64 1.30 -7.72
N HIS A 28 -0.98 2.55 -8.06
CA HIS A 28 0.02 3.56 -8.35
C HIS A 28 0.90 3.84 -7.13
N ALA A 29 0.27 3.95 -5.95
CA ALA A 29 1.00 4.21 -4.72
C ALA A 29 1.97 3.08 -4.38
N ILE A 30 1.56 1.82 -4.59
CA ILE A 30 2.45 0.69 -4.36
C ILE A 30 3.62 0.73 -5.34
N GLY A 31 3.34 0.96 -6.62
CA GLY A 31 4.37 1.00 -7.65
C GLY A 31 5.36 2.14 -7.48
N GLN A 32 4.95 3.23 -6.85
CA GLN A 32 5.77 4.42 -6.64
C GLN A 32 6.10 4.63 -5.17
N ALA A 33 5.99 3.60 -4.35
CA ALA A 33 6.21 3.74 -2.91
C ALA A 33 7.61 4.24 -2.61
N MET A 34 7.69 5.25 -1.79
CA MET A 34 8.95 5.85 -1.36
C MET A 34 9.44 5.22 -0.05
N VAL A 35 8.52 4.71 0.74
CA VAL A 35 8.83 4.06 2.01
C VAL A 35 7.97 2.80 2.11
N VAL A 36 8.59 1.69 2.50
CA VAL A 36 7.86 0.46 2.77
C VAL A 36 8.24 0.01 4.18
N LEU A 37 7.22 -0.08 5.04
CA LEU A 37 7.39 -0.49 6.42
C LEU A 37 6.86 -1.91 6.57
N THR A 38 7.67 -2.80 7.10
CA THR A 38 7.21 -4.15 7.39
C THR A 38 6.71 -4.21 8.82
N VAL A 39 5.62 -4.95 9.00
CA VAL A 39 5.02 -5.10 10.32
C VAL A 39 5.14 -6.57 10.69
N ASP A 40 5.95 -6.84 11.72
CA ASP A 40 6.29 -8.21 12.09
C ASP A 40 5.40 -8.83 13.14
N GLU A 41 4.55 -8.07 13.74
CA GLU A 41 3.83 -8.55 14.92
C GLU A 41 2.67 -9.44 14.53
N GLY A 42 2.95 -10.73 14.46
CA GLY A 42 1.91 -11.73 14.30
C GLY A 42 1.39 -11.91 12.88
N TYR A 43 1.83 -11.10 11.92
CA TYR A 43 1.33 -11.18 10.54
C TYR A 43 2.48 -11.19 9.56
N ARG A 44 2.83 -12.36 9.09
CA ARG A 44 3.88 -12.50 8.10
C ARG A 44 3.48 -11.84 6.80
N GLY A 45 4.42 -11.15 6.18
CA GLY A 45 4.23 -10.56 4.88
C GLY A 45 3.34 -9.34 4.86
N ARG A 46 3.04 -8.75 6.02
CA ARG A 46 2.31 -7.49 6.07
C ARG A 46 3.28 -6.33 5.84
N ALA A 47 2.92 -5.44 4.93
CA ALA A 47 3.75 -4.28 4.62
C ALA A 47 2.86 -3.06 4.40
N MET A 48 3.33 -1.91 4.88
CA MET A 48 2.68 -0.63 4.59
C MET A 48 3.51 0.12 3.57
N HIS A 49 2.88 0.49 2.47
CA HIS A 49 3.51 1.23 1.40
C HIS A 49 3.08 2.68 1.50
N LEU A 50 4.05 3.59 1.58
CA LEU A 50 3.77 5.02 1.60
C LEU A 50 4.22 5.59 0.26
N GLY A 51 3.27 6.00 -0.55
CA GLY A 51 3.57 6.48 -1.89
C GLY A 51 2.47 7.36 -2.45
N PRO A 52 2.75 8.05 -3.55
CA PRO A 52 1.81 9.00 -4.12
C PRO A 52 0.79 8.32 -5.04
N ASP A 53 -0.40 8.90 -5.11
CA ASP A 53 -1.32 8.59 -6.20
C ASP A 53 -0.87 9.38 -7.44
N ALA A 54 -1.62 9.27 -8.55
CA ALA A 54 -1.23 9.91 -9.80
C ALA A 54 -1.24 11.44 -9.69
N ALA A 55 -1.94 12.00 -8.74
CA ALA A 55 -1.99 13.44 -8.52
C ALA A 55 -0.93 13.90 -7.52
N GLY A 56 -0.10 13.00 -7.02
CA GLY A 56 0.95 13.33 -6.06
C GLY A 56 0.51 13.31 -4.61
N ARG A 57 -0.74 12.94 -4.33
CA ARG A 57 -1.21 12.87 -2.95
C ARG A 57 -0.69 11.58 -2.32
N LEU A 58 -0.09 11.71 -1.13
CA LEU A 58 0.48 10.55 -0.46
C LEU A 58 -0.61 9.67 0.14
N LEU A 59 -0.46 8.37 -0.07
CA LEU A 59 -1.36 7.36 0.44
C LEU A 59 -0.60 6.37 1.32
N GLU A 60 -1.31 5.75 2.26
CA GLU A 60 -0.82 4.59 2.97
C GLU A 60 -1.62 3.37 2.50
N VAL A 61 -0.92 2.36 2.01
CA VAL A 61 -1.54 1.16 1.47
C VAL A 61 -0.92 -0.05 2.14
N VAL A 62 -1.75 -0.87 2.77
CA VAL A 62 -1.27 -2.05 3.49
C VAL A 62 -1.57 -3.29 2.68
N THR A 63 -0.55 -4.11 2.48
CA THR A 63 -0.68 -5.40 1.79
C THR A 63 -0.31 -6.54 2.71
N VAL A 64 -0.85 -7.71 2.40
CA VAL A 64 -0.52 -8.96 3.06
C VAL A 64 -0.18 -9.97 1.97
N ALA A 65 0.89 -10.72 2.16
CA ALA A 65 1.27 -11.76 1.21
C ALA A 65 0.30 -12.93 1.34
N SER A 66 -0.13 -13.46 0.19
CA SER A 66 -0.95 -14.68 0.18
C SER A 66 -0.05 -15.89 0.01
N THR A 67 -0.61 -17.08 0.24
CA THR A 67 0.14 -18.33 0.09
C THR A 67 0.38 -18.71 -1.38
N VAL A 68 -0.33 -18.04 -2.30
CA VAL A 68 -0.22 -18.36 -3.72
C VAL A 68 0.60 -17.33 -4.50
N GLY A 69 1.32 -16.48 -3.80
CA GLY A 69 2.24 -15.53 -4.47
C GLY A 69 1.63 -14.22 -4.88
N THR A 70 0.33 -13.99 -4.63
CA THR A 70 -0.27 -12.68 -4.86
C THR A 70 -0.22 -11.87 -3.57
N GLN A 71 -0.26 -10.55 -3.70
CA GLN A 71 -0.44 -9.67 -2.57
C GLN A 71 -1.90 -9.27 -2.46
N VAL A 72 -2.34 -9.02 -1.24
CA VAL A 72 -3.73 -8.63 -0.98
C VAL A 72 -3.71 -7.27 -0.30
N ILE A 73 -4.36 -6.29 -0.91
CA ILE A 73 -4.50 -4.95 -0.32
C ILE A 73 -5.66 -5.00 0.66
N ILE A 74 -5.39 -4.75 1.93
CA ILE A 74 -6.39 -4.81 3.00
C ILE A 74 -6.77 -3.43 3.53
N HIS A 75 -5.99 -2.39 3.21
CA HIS A 75 -6.20 -1.05 3.75
C HIS A 75 -5.59 -0.03 2.80
N ALA A 76 -6.30 1.06 2.57
CA ALA A 76 -5.78 2.19 1.81
C ALA A 76 -6.50 3.46 2.22
N MET A 77 -5.75 4.52 2.48
CA MET A 77 -6.31 5.82 2.82
C MET A 77 -5.27 6.91 2.58
N PRO A 78 -5.68 8.19 2.53
CA PRO A 78 -4.71 9.28 2.52
C PRO A 78 -3.76 9.11 3.70
N MET A 79 -2.47 9.31 3.46
CA MET A 79 -1.45 9.05 4.47
C MET A 79 -1.66 9.92 5.69
N ARG A 80 -1.68 9.30 6.87
CA ARG A 80 -1.84 10.03 8.10
C ARG A 80 -0.54 10.74 8.47
N ARG A 81 -0.71 11.87 9.14
CA ARG A 81 0.38 12.76 9.49
C ARG A 81 1.50 12.10 10.27
N LYS A 82 1.15 11.12 11.10
CA LYS A 82 2.13 10.44 11.94
C LYS A 82 3.21 9.71 11.14
N PHE A 83 2.96 9.46 9.84
CA PHE A 83 3.94 8.78 9.00
C PHE A 83 4.89 9.72 8.28
N LEU A 84 4.69 11.04 8.40
CA LEU A 84 5.56 12.02 7.75
C LEU A 84 7.01 11.90 8.20
N ARG A 85 7.23 11.46 9.42
CA ARG A 85 8.58 11.32 9.96
C ARG A 85 9.47 10.40 9.13
N PHE A 86 8.87 9.47 8.38
CA PHE A 86 9.63 8.54 7.56
C PHE A 86 10.16 9.18 6.28
N PHE A 87 9.71 10.38 5.96
CA PHE A 87 10.16 11.14 4.80
C PHE A 87 11.17 12.23 5.16
N ASN A 88 11.33 12.51 6.44
CA ASN A 88 12.20 13.60 6.93
C ASN A 88 13.49 13.06 7.49
N GLU A 89 13.97 11.96 6.97
CA GLU A 89 15.25 11.41 7.36
C GLU A 89 16.35 12.33 6.89
N GLY A 90 16.83 13.10 7.79
CA GLY A 90 17.88 14.06 7.46
C GLY A 90 19.22 13.44 7.30
#